data_b693183bf7ffb6a4d84793dbc03b15f9
#
_entry.id   b693183bf7ffb6a4d84793dbc03b15f9
#
_cell.length_a   1.000
_cell.length_b   1.000
_cell.length_c   1.000
_cell.angle_alpha   90.00
_cell.angle_beta   90.00
_cell.angle_gamma   90.00
#
_symmetry.space_group_name_H-M   'P 1'
#
loop_
_entity.id
_entity.type
_entity.pdbx_description
1 polymer ?
#
loop_
_entity_poly.entity_id
_entity_poly.type
_entity_poly.pdbx_seq_one_letter_code
_entity_poly.pdbx_strand_id
1 'polypeptide(L)'
;MKKFIFAAALSLTTLSLNAQTTEEDKDYLPDGTFTVEWRFNPFSYESKPVNVAQLNGRLFINETSAVRLGIGVGFNTDKDEQKQNINSQSVNANNYDIGNSLTTIKNTSLTLKVGAGYEYHFANTGRLDFYGGGEVGYLGRFYSATKTINATSTNVLTISGTTTKTQIADTESYDYSNSNADRDKFTEHGIFGTVFTGIDFYIYRKLYVGAELGLTVNAGTTSNASWTRNKTHRSVVGANETENWTESFSSETGITNYVDNLNNNNNRQSADYATDSSDSFIKVYVEPAIRIGWMF
;
A
#
# COMPACT_ATOMS: atom_id res chain seq x y z
N MET A 1 14.31 -5.14 -4.04
CA MET A 1 14.07 -5.06 -2.61
C MET A 1 13.64 -6.38 -1.94
N LYS A 2 12.94 -7.31 -2.61
CA LYS A 2 12.54 -8.63 -2.04
C LYS A 2 13.72 -9.52 -1.59
N LYS A 3 14.92 -9.34 -2.14
CA LYS A 3 16.13 -10.12 -1.79
C LYS A 3 16.82 -9.69 -0.50
N PHE A 4 16.58 -8.47 -0.01
CA PHE A 4 17.23 -7.94 1.20
C PHE A 4 16.57 -8.41 2.51
N ILE A 5 15.25 -8.64 2.50
CA ILE A 5 14.52 -9.11 3.69
C ILE A 5 14.87 -10.56 4.00
N PHE A 6 15.06 -11.38 2.96
CA PHE A 6 15.49 -12.78 3.11
C PHE A 6 16.95 -12.89 3.64
N ALA A 7 17.82 -11.99 3.21
CA ALA A 7 19.21 -11.96 3.67
C ALA A 7 19.34 -11.52 5.13
N ALA A 8 18.51 -10.59 5.61
CA ALA A 8 18.49 -10.16 7.01
C ALA A 8 17.96 -11.25 7.95
N ALA A 9 16.93 -11.99 7.54
CA ALA A 9 16.43 -13.14 8.32
C ALA A 9 17.46 -14.30 8.36
N LEU A 10 18.18 -14.54 7.27
CA LEU A 10 19.18 -15.58 7.18
C LEU A 10 20.47 -15.24 7.96
N SER A 11 20.85 -13.95 8.05
CA SER A 11 22.03 -13.51 8.79
C SER A 11 21.84 -13.56 10.31
N LEU A 12 20.62 -13.41 10.82
CA LEU A 12 20.30 -13.61 12.23
C LEU A 12 20.41 -15.09 12.66
N THR A 13 20.16 -16.02 11.74
CA THR A 13 20.26 -17.47 12.04
C THR A 13 21.70 -17.97 12.07
N THR A 14 22.63 -17.32 11.37
CA THR A 14 24.05 -17.77 11.35
C THR A 14 24.87 -17.34 12.58
N LEU A 15 24.45 -16.29 13.27
CA LEU A 15 25.14 -15.80 14.48
C LEU A 15 24.91 -16.66 15.72
N SER A 16 23.90 -17.52 15.76
CA SER A 16 23.52 -18.32 16.92
C SER A 16 23.95 -19.79 16.85
N LEU A 17 24.53 -20.25 15.75
CA LEU A 17 24.96 -21.64 15.58
C LEU A 17 26.21 -22.04 16.39
N ASN A 18 26.94 -21.08 16.96
CA ASN A 18 28.18 -21.34 17.70
C ASN A 18 28.04 -21.44 19.22
N ALA A 19 26.83 -21.37 19.78
CA ALA A 19 26.59 -21.48 21.20
C ALA A 19 25.98 -22.86 21.54
N GLN A 20 26.68 -23.96 21.22
CA GLN A 20 26.32 -25.30 21.70
C GLN A 20 27.07 -25.60 23.00
N THR A 21 26.41 -25.42 24.12
CA THR A 21 26.76 -26.10 25.35
C THR A 21 25.69 -27.14 25.64
N THR A 22 26.15 -28.37 25.85
CA THR A 22 25.41 -29.55 26.28
C THR A 22 24.87 -29.33 27.69
N GLU A 23 23.55 -29.15 27.82
CA GLU A 23 22.86 -29.41 29.10
C GLU A 23 21.47 -30.02 28.84
N GLU A 24 21.11 -30.93 29.77
CA GLU A 24 19.95 -31.80 29.79
C GLU A 24 18.60 -31.03 29.78
N ASP A 25 17.56 -31.76 29.37
CA ASP A 25 16.14 -31.39 29.36
C ASP A 25 15.72 -30.59 30.60
N LYS A 26 15.85 -29.28 30.57
CA LYS A 26 15.26 -28.36 31.54
C LYS A 26 14.39 -27.36 30.80
N ASP A 27 13.26 -27.10 31.41
CA ASP A 27 12.18 -26.17 31.05
C ASP A 27 12.51 -25.17 29.95
N TYR A 28 11.77 -25.28 28.86
CA TYR A 28 11.99 -24.49 27.61
C TYR A 28 11.77 -22.98 27.75
N LEU A 29 11.32 -22.49 28.91
CA LEU A 29 11.03 -21.09 29.17
C LEU A 29 11.70 -20.59 30.46
N PRO A 30 13.02 -20.35 30.49
CA PRO A 30 13.67 -19.75 31.63
C PRO A 30 13.35 -18.25 31.75
N ASP A 31 13.33 -17.77 33.02
CA ASP A 31 13.23 -16.34 33.33
C ASP A 31 14.27 -15.51 32.59
N GLY A 32 13.84 -14.33 32.06
CA GLY A 32 14.70 -13.41 31.33
C GLY A 32 15.03 -13.85 29.91
N THR A 33 14.41 -14.91 29.41
CA THR A 33 14.58 -15.34 28.02
C THR A 33 13.96 -14.31 27.07
N PHE A 34 14.74 -13.93 26.07
CA PHE A 34 14.28 -13.10 24.99
C PHE A 34 14.07 -13.94 23.74
N THR A 35 12.96 -13.71 23.04
CA THR A 35 12.72 -14.35 21.74
C THR A 35 12.50 -13.31 20.67
N VAL A 36 12.95 -13.63 19.47
CA VAL A 36 12.62 -12.89 18.25
C VAL A 36 11.84 -13.81 17.33
N GLU A 37 10.72 -13.33 16.86
CA GLU A 37 9.84 -14.12 16.01
C GLU A 37 9.36 -13.35 14.79
N TRP A 38 9.17 -14.09 13.74
CA TRP A 38 8.48 -13.62 12.54
C TRP A 38 7.06 -14.15 12.56
N ARG A 39 6.10 -13.23 12.45
CA ARG A 39 4.66 -13.52 12.41
C ARG A 39 4.12 -13.15 11.04
N PHE A 40 3.35 -14.02 10.43
CA PHE A 40 2.67 -13.77 9.16
C PHE A 40 1.29 -14.42 9.13
N ASN A 41 0.37 -13.81 8.38
CA ASN A 41 -0.97 -14.35 8.15
C ASN A 41 -0.97 -15.13 6.83
N PRO A 42 -1.09 -16.47 6.84
CA PRO A 42 -1.09 -17.29 5.63
C PRO A 42 -2.40 -17.20 4.84
N PHE A 43 -3.47 -16.67 5.45
CA PHE A 43 -4.82 -16.61 4.88
C PHE A 43 -5.23 -15.20 4.47
N SER A 44 -4.28 -14.28 4.25
CA SER A 44 -4.64 -12.93 3.86
C SER A 44 -5.36 -12.92 2.50
N TYR A 45 -6.58 -12.38 2.49
CA TYR A 45 -7.56 -12.46 1.40
C TYR A 45 -7.16 -11.70 0.11
N GLU A 46 -6.14 -10.87 0.16
CA GLU A 46 -5.65 -10.12 -1.00
C GLU A 46 -4.46 -10.82 -1.66
N SER A 47 -4.67 -12.00 -2.26
CA SER A 47 -3.77 -12.69 -3.23
C SER A 47 -2.25 -12.68 -2.95
N LYS A 48 -1.78 -12.13 -1.85
CA LYS A 48 -0.38 -12.08 -1.42
C LYS A 48 -0.26 -12.72 -0.04
N PRO A 49 0.39 -13.89 0.07
CA PRO A 49 0.44 -14.68 1.32
C PRO A 49 1.20 -14.00 2.47
N VAL A 50 1.81 -12.84 2.24
CA VAL A 50 2.56 -12.08 3.25
C VAL A 50 2.23 -10.61 3.10
N ASN A 51 1.07 -10.19 3.62
CA ASN A 51 0.65 -8.79 3.49
C ASN A 51 1.34 -7.85 4.47
N VAL A 52 1.62 -8.31 5.67
CA VAL A 52 2.44 -7.58 6.67
C VAL A 52 3.30 -8.61 7.40
N ALA A 53 4.58 -8.64 7.09
CA ALA A 53 5.53 -9.36 7.92
C ALA A 53 5.70 -8.56 9.22
N GLN A 54 5.33 -9.14 10.34
CA GLN A 54 5.51 -8.55 11.64
C GLN A 54 6.69 -9.24 12.34
N LEU A 55 7.63 -8.43 12.80
CA LEU A 55 8.70 -8.87 13.67
C LEU A 55 8.25 -8.60 15.11
N ASN A 56 8.25 -9.62 15.94
CA ASN A 56 7.93 -9.50 17.36
C ASN A 56 9.16 -9.90 18.21
N GLY A 57 9.34 -9.18 19.31
CA GLY A 57 10.20 -9.59 20.40
C GLY A 57 9.35 -9.95 21.60
N ARG A 58 9.68 -11.04 22.28
CA ARG A 58 9.07 -11.41 23.57
C ARG A 58 10.16 -11.45 24.64
N LEU A 59 9.85 -10.89 25.79
CA LEU A 59 10.67 -10.97 26.98
C LEU A 59 9.89 -11.71 28.06
N PHE A 60 10.34 -12.88 28.44
CA PHE A 60 9.75 -13.66 29.53
C PHE A 60 10.15 -13.04 30.88
N ILE A 61 9.15 -12.58 31.64
CA ILE A 61 9.34 -12.02 32.97
C ILE A 61 9.46 -13.15 34.00
N ASN A 62 8.77 -14.24 33.73
CA ASN A 62 8.82 -15.49 34.49
C ASN A 62 8.38 -16.65 33.58
N GLU A 63 8.34 -17.86 34.08
CA GLU A 63 7.98 -19.08 33.34
C GLU A 63 6.58 -19.03 32.67
N THR A 64 5.68 -18.20 33.20
CA THR A 64 4.27 -18.13 32.72
C THR A 64 3.90 -16.80 32.12
N SER A 65 4.80 -15.83 32.05
CA SER A 65 4.44 -14.48 31.66
C SER A 65 5.50 -13.83 30.77
N ALA A 66 5.05 -13.27 29.64
CA ALA A 66 5.93 -12.54 28.74
C ALA A 66 5.31 -11.19 28.33
N VAL A 67 6.16 -10.19 28.17
CA VAL A 67 5.85 -8.94 27.47
C VAL A 67 6.27 -9.09 26.02
N ARG A 68 5.44 -8.66 25.08
CA ARG A 68 5.79 -8.66 23.67
C ARG A 68 5.72 -7.27 23.06
N LEU A 69 6.60 -7.02 22.10
CA LEU A 69 6.63 -5.81 21.27
C LEU A 69 6.65 -6.26 19.83
N GLY A 70 5.80 -5.64 19.01
CA GLY A 70 5.68 -5.98 17.59
C GLY A 70 5.81 -4.76 16.69
N ILE A 71 6.52 -4.95 15.58
CA ILE A 71 6.56 -3.99 14.49
C ILE A 71 6.27 -4.71 13.17
N GLY A 72 5.30 -4.19 12.42
CA GLY A 72 4.93 -4.70 11.11
C GLY A 72 5.01 -3.60 10.07
N VAL A 73 5.61 -3.92 8.91
CA VAL A 73 5.71 -3.02 7.77
C VAL A 73 5.27 -3.76 6.51
N GLY A 74 4.26 -3.21 5.83
CA GLY A 74 3.81 -3.70 4.53
C GLY A 74 3.99 -2.62 3.48
N PHE A 75 4.58 -2.95 2.35
CA PHE A 75 4.71 -2.04 1.21
C PHE A 75 4.21 -2.73 -0.05
N ASN A 76 3.31 -2.06 -0.77
CA ASN A 76 2.82 -2.54 -2.04
C ASN A 76 2.83 -1.41 -3.08
N THR A 77 3.23 -1.75 -4.29
CA THR A 77 3.11 -0.87 -5.45
C THR A 77 2.57 -1.70 -6.61
N ASP A 78 1.44 -1.27 -7.13
CA ASP A 78 0.81 -1.84 -8.31
C ASP A 78 0.85 -0.84 -9.44
N LYS A 79 1.22 -1.30 -10.63
CA LYS A 79 1.24 -0.50 -11.86
C LYS A 79 0.33 -1.17 -12.88
N ASP A 80 -0.60 -0.42 -13.43
CA ASP A 80 -1.47 -0.82 -14.52
C ASP A 80 -1.25 0.09 -15.74
N GLU A 81 -1.26 -0.50 -16.92
CA GLU A 81 -1.14 0.21 -18.19
C GLU A 81 -2.27 -0.21 -19.13
N GLN A 82 -3.08 0.76 -19.52
CA GLN A 82 -4.17 0.55 -20.44
C GLN A 82 -3.91 1.32 -21.74
N LYS A 83 -3.90 0.60 -22.85
CA LYS A 83 -3.79 1.17 -24.20
C LYS A 83 -5.14 1.14 -24.88
N GLN A 84 -5.57 2.26 -25.39
CA GLN A 84 -6.80 2.38 -26.16
C GLN A 84 -6.49 2.99 -27.53
N ASN A 85 -6.95 2.33 -28.58
CA ASN A 85 -6.94 2.88 -29.93
C ASN A 85 -8.21 3.70 -30.14
N ILE A 86 -8.04 4.94 -30.57
CA ILE A 86 -9.15 5.82 -30.96
C ILE A 86 -9.30 5.69 -32.47
N ASN A 87 -10.45 5.17 -32.89
CA ASN A 87 -10.76 4.99 -34.29
C ASN A 87 -12.23 5.42 -34.50
N SER A 88 -12.46 6.69 -34.76
CA SER A 88 -13.79 7.21 -35.02
C SER A 88 -13.90 7.67 -36.47
N GLN A 89 -14.90 7.15 -37.18
CA GLN A 89 -15.23 7.57 -38.51
C GLN A 89 -16.56 8.29 -38.46
N SER A 90 -16.60 9.56 -38.90
CA SER A 90 -17.85 10.31 -39.04
C SER A 90 -18.71 9.71 -40.16
N VAL A 91 -20.03 9.86 -40.04
CA VAL A 91 -21.05 9.39 -41.00
C VAL A 91 -20.80 9.90 -42.43
N ASN A 92 -20.07 10.99 -42.61
CA ASN A 92 -19.55 11.46 -43.88
C ASN A 92 -18.11 11.00 -44.03
N ALA A 93 -17.81 10.18 -45.02
CA ALA A 93 -16.51 9.56 -45.32
C ALA A 93 -15.31 10.55 -45.43
N ASN A 94 -15.51 11.83 -45.23
CA ASN A 94 -14.53 12.89 -45.35
C ASN A 94 -13.94 13.38 -44.01
N ASN A 95 -14.38 12.82 -42.90
CA ASN A 95 -13.84 13.15 -41.57
C ASN A 95 -13.59 11.88 -40.76
N TYR A 96 -12.37 11.69 -40.32
CA TYR A 96 -12.02 10.59 -39.47
C TYR A 96 -10.96 10.99 -38.45
N ASP A 97 -11.04 10.40 -37.27
CA ASP A 97 -10.03 10.53 -36.20
C ASP A 97 -9.31 9.21 -36.04
N ILE A 98 -7.99 9.28 -36.06
CA ILE A 98 -7.10 8.15 -35.72
C ILE A 98 -6.20 8.58 -34.59
N GLY A 99 -6.16 7.78 -33.52
CA GLY A 99 -5.31 8.10 -32.40
C GLY A 99 -5.11 6.93 -31.46
N ASN A 100 -4.31 7.16 -30.47
CA ASN A 100 -4.10 6.23 -29.36
C ASN A 100 -4.06 6.99 -28.04
N SER A 101 -4.42 6.30 -26.98
CA SER A 101 -4.28 6.77 -25.61
C SER A 101 -3.59 5.70 -24.77
N LEU A 102 -2.62 6.12 -24.00
CA LEU A 102 -1.94 5.29 -22.99
C LEU A 102 -2.25 5.87 -21.62
N THR A 103 -2.97 5.11 -20.81
CA THR A 103 -3.20 5.41 -19.40
C THR A 103 -2.30 4.54 -18.56
N THR A 104 -1.50 5.16 -17.70
CA THR A 104 -0.65 4.48 -16.72
C THR A 104 -1.12 4.88 -15.33
N ILE A 105 -1.47 3.90 -14.51
CA ILE A 105 -1.87 4.08 -13.11
C ILE A 105 -0.84 3.38 -12.23
N LYS A 106 -0.35 4.08 -11.21
CA LYS A 106 0.54 3.52 -10.20
C LYS A 106 -0.05 3.81 -8.82
N ASN A 107 -0.49 2.77 -8.14
CA ASN A 107 -0.95 2.82 -6.75
C ASN A 107 0.18 2.38 -5.82
N THR A 108 0.37 3.10 -4.73
CA THR A 108 1.35 2.79 -3.69
C THR A 108 0.64 2.75 -2.35
N SER A 109 0.93 1.72 -1.56
CA SER A 109 0.45 1.64 -0.18
C SER A 109 1.56 1.22 0.77
N LEU A 110 1.56 1.84 1.94
CA LEU A 110 2.43 1.53 3.08
C LEU A 110 1.56 1.22 4.28
N THR A 111 1.76 0.08 4.91
CA THR A 111 1.13 -0.27 6.18
C THR A 111 2.20 -0.31 7.27
N LEU A 112 1.91 0.35 8.40
CA LEU A 112 2.74 0.34 9.60
C LEU A 112 1.88 -0.13 10.77
N LYS A 113 2.32 -1.19 11.47
CA LYS A 113 1.71 -1.70 12.70
C LYS A 113 2.77 -1.71 13.80
N VAL A 114 2.50 -1.07 14.93
CA VAL A 114 3.38 -1.10 16.11
C VAL A 114 2.52 -1.38 17.31
N GLY A 115 2.89 -2.39 18.10
CA GLY A 115 2.11 -2.82 19.25
C GLY A 115 2.95 -3.32 20.41
N ALA A 116 2.35 -3.27 21.58
CA ALA A 116 2.86 -3.85 22.81
C ALA A 116 1.79 -4.73 23.45
N GLY A 117 2.18 -5.85 24.01
CA GLY A 117 1.25 -6.83 24.55
C GLY A 117 1.82 -7.61 25.73
N TYR A 118 0.93 -8.41 26.28
CA TYR A 118 1.24 -9.32 27.38
C TYR A 118 0.70 -10.71 27.03
N GLU A 119 1.50 -11.74 27.34
CA GLU A 119 1.17 -13.15 27.15
C GLU A 119 1.19 -13.87 28.50
N TYR A 120 0.22 -14.75 28.70
CA TYR A 120 0.15 -15.67 29.81
C TYR A 120 0.19 -17.10 29.29
N HIS A 121 1.22 -17.85 29.70
CA HIS A 121 1.47 -19.24 29.35
C HIS A 121 0.82 -20.14 30.41
N PHE A 122 -0.28 -20.79 30.07
CA PHE A 122 -1.12 -21.51 31.03
C PHE A 122 -0.95 -23.02 31.00
N ALA A 123 -0.32 -23.57 29.97
CA ALA A 123 -0.02 -24.99 29.91
C ALA A 123 1.25 -25.22 29.08
N ASN A 124 2.20 -25.89 29.66
CA ASN A 124 3.44 -26.35 29.03
C ASN A 124 3.54 -27.86 29.19
N THR A 125 3.61 -28.59 28.07
CA THR A 125 3.75 -30.05 28.03
C THR A 125 4.97 -30.43 27.19
N GLY A 126 6.15 -30.33 27.77
CA GLY A 126 7.40 -30.61 27.09
C GLY A 126 7.69 -29.68 25.94
N ARG A 127 7.34 -30.06 24.69
CA ARG A 127 7.60 -29.28 23.50
C ARG A 127 6.43 -28.36 23.07
N LEU A 128 5.29 -28.45 23.74
CA LEU A 128 4.11 -27.66 23.45
C LEU A 128 3.88 -26.65 24.55
N ASP A 129 3.68 -25.42 24.15
CA ASP A 129 3.41 -24.31 25.04
C ASP A 129 2.13 -23.58 24.57
N PHE A 130 1.15 -23.50 25.48
CA PHE A 130 -0.14 -22.88 25.22
C PHE A 130 -0.21 -21.54 25.95
N TYR A 131 -0.58 -20.51 25.23
CA TYR A 131 -0.65 -19.17 25.78
C TYR A 131 -1.89 -18.42 25.30
N GLY A 132 -2.22 -17.35 26.00
CA GLY A 132 -3.22 -16.37 25.63
C GLY A 132 -2.80 -15.00 26.11
N GLY A 133 -3.33 -13.96 25.49
CA GLY A 133 -2.89 -12.61 25.84
C GLY A 133 -3.67 -11.50 25.14
N GLY A 134 -3.14 -10.30 25.29
CA GLY A 134 -3.65 -9.10 24.67
C GLY A 134 -2.54 -8.20 24.16
N GLU A 135 -2.82 -7.47 23.11
CA GLU A 135 -1.92 -6.51 22.47
C GLU A 135 -2.69 -5.23 22.15
N VAL A 136 -2.08 -4.09 22.33
CA VAL A 136 -2.60 -2.78 21.91
C VAL A 136 -1.54 -2.04 21.13
N GLY A 137 -1.97 -1.19 20.20
CA GLY A 137 -1.00 -0.46 19.40
C GLY A 137 -1.60 0.47 18.38
N TYR A 138 -0.75 0.92 17.47
CA TYR A 138 -1.07 1.78 16.35
C TYR A 138 -1.04 1.02 15.04
N LEU A 139 -2.02 1.27 14.18
CA LEU A 139 -2.08 0.78 12.81
C LEU A 139 -2.32 1.96 11.86
N GLY A 140 -1.35 2.22 10.98
CA GLY A 140 -1.46 3.20 9.90
C GLY A 140 -1.44 2.48 8.54
N ARG A 141 -2.32 2.91 7.64
CA ARG A 141 -2.31 2.52 6.22
C ARG A 141 -2.28 3.78 5.39
N PHE A 142 -1.22 3.96 4.64
CA PHE A 142 -0.98 5.16 3.85
C PHE A 142 -1.14 4.82 2.37
N TYR A 143 -1.92 5.62 1.66
CA TYR A 143 -2.16 5.45 0.24
C TYR A 143 -1.73 6.67 -0.54
N SER A 144 -1.14 6.44 -1.71
CA SER A 144 -0.88 7.46 -2.73
C SER A 144 -0.95 6.84 -4.11
N ALA A 145 -1.28 7.64 -5.10
CA ALA A 145 -1.29 7.17 -6.48
C ALA A 145 -0.87 8.26 -7.45
N THR A 146 -0.40 7.83 -8.62
CA THR A 146 -0.23 8.69 -9.80
C THR A 146 -0.95 8.07 -10.99
N LYS A 147 -1.59 8.91 -11.80
CA LYS A 147 -2.22 8.51 -13.06
C LYS A 147 -1.73 9.43 -14.16
N THR A 148 -1.22 8.86 -15.24
CA THR A 148 -0.80 9.62 -16.41
C THR A 148 -1.57 9.13 -17.63
N ILE A 149 -2.10 10.06 -18.40
CA ILE A 149 -2.81 9.80 -19.65
C ILE A 149 -2.07 10.55 -20.75
N ASN A 150 -1.56 9.83 -21.73
CA ASN A 150 -0.97 10.40 -22.93
C ASN A 150 -1.89 10.03 -24.11
N ALA A 151 -2.48 11.00 -24.74
CA ALA A 151 -3.35 10.82 -25.88
C ALA A 151 -2.79 11.59 -27.08
N THR A 152 -2.75 10.91 -28.22
CA THR A 152 -2.44 11.53 -29.50
C THR A 152 -3.51 11.18 -30.50
N SER A 153 -4.02 12.16 -31.22
CA SER A 153 -4.98 11.92 -32.30
C SER A 153 -4.65 12.77 -33.53
N THR A 154 -5.06 12.27 -34.67
CA THR A 154 -5.02 13.01 -35.94
C THR A 154 -6.43 13.05 -36.52
N ASN A 155 -6.99 14.24 -36.58
CA ASN A 155 -8.23 14.50 -37.27
C ASN A 155 -7.92 14.83 -38.75
N VAL A 156 -8.57 14.17 -39.67
CA VAL A 156 -8.43 14.40 -41.10
C VAL A 156 -9.79 14.84 -41.64
N LEU A 157 -9.87 16.07 -42.14
CA LEU A 157 -11.06 16.66 -42.71
C LEU A 157 -10.80 16.96 -44.19
N THR A 158 -11.66 16.45 -45.09
CA THR A 158 -11.61 16.74 -46.50
C THR A 158 -12.88 17.50 -46.93
N ILE A 159 -12.73 18.75 -47.35
CA ILE A 159 -13.83 19.60 -47.87
C ILE A 159 -13.45 20.06 -49.26
N SER A 160 -14.33 19.81 -50.23
CA SER A 160 -14.17 20.28 -51.64
C SER A 160 -12.82 19.91 -52.26
N GLY A 161 -12.30 18.71 -51.95
CA GLY A 161 -11.03 18.23 -52.46
C GLY A 161 -9.80 18.74 -51.68
N THR A 162 -9.94 19.59 -50.69
CA THR A 162 -8.86 20.05 -49.82
C THR A 162 -8.87 19.25 -48.53
N THR A 163 -7.75 18.59 -48.24
CA THR A 163 -7.57 17.78 -47.02
C THR A 163 -6.78 18.57 -45.98
N THR A 164 -7.38 18.78 -44.84
CA THR A 164 -6.73 19.38 -43.65
C THR A 164 -6.48 18.31 -42.63
N LYS A 165 -5.26 18.27 -42.09
CA LYS A 165 -4.87 17.39 -41.00
C LYS A 165 -4.60 18.20 -39.74
N THR A 166 -5.30 17.88 -38.67
CA THR A 166 -5.07 18.45 -37.33
C THR A 166 -4.49 17.37 -36.43
N GLN A 167 -3.32 17.61 -35.90
CA GLN A 167 -2.69 16.72 -34.91
C GLN A 167 -2.95 17.30 -33.53
N ILE A 168 -3.41 16.46 -32.62
CA ILE A 168 -3.69 16.80 -31.22
C ILE A 168 -2.84 15.89 -30.33
N ALA A 169 -2.17 16.50 -29.37
CA ALA A 169 -1.43 15.79 -28.33
C ALA A 169 -1.86 16.33 -26.96
N ASP A 170 -2.42 15.45 -26.16
CA ASP A 170 -2.86 15.71 -24.79
C ASP A 170 -2.04 14.89 -23.81
N THR A 171 -1.58 15.51 -22.74
CA THR A 171 -1.00 14.82 -21.60
C THR A 171 -1.69 15.29 -20.34
N GLU A 172 -2.21 14.35 -19.55
CA GLU A 172 -2.78 14.62 -18.25
C GLU A 172 -2.02 13.80 -17.20
N SER A 173 -1.59 14.43 -16.12
CA SER A 173 -1.04 13.76 -14.94
C SER A 173 -1.85 14.10 -13.71
N TYR A 174 -2.14 13.10 -12.92
CA TYR A 174 -2.84 13.20 -11.65
C TYR A 174 -1.95 12.67 -10.54
N ASP A 175 -1.85 13.41 -9.45
CA ASP A 175 -1.19 12.99 -8.22
C ASP A 175 -2.25 12.94 -7.12
N TYR A 176 -2.45 11.76 -6.54
CA TYR A 176 -3.41 11.51 -5.46
C TYR A 176 -2.67 11.39 -4.14
N SER A 177 -3.07 12.17 -3.15
CA SER A 177 -2.58 12.15 -1.79
C SER A 177 -3.65 11.58 -0.86
N ASN A 178 -3.23 10.70 0.05
CA ASN A 178 -4.09 10.01 1.02
C ASN A 178 -5.18 9.11 0.41
N SER A 179 -5.08 8.78 -0.89
CA SER A 179 -5.98 7.83 -1.56
C SER A 179 -5.27 7.07 -2.67
N ASN A 180 -5.88 5.99 -3.14
CA ASN A 180 -5.52 5.37 -4.43
C ASN A 180 -6.16 6.14 -5.60
N ALA A 181 -5.82 5.75 -6.84
CA ALA A 181 -6.30 6.44 -8.05
C ALA A 181 -7.82 6.33 -8.26
N ASP A 182 -8.44 5.25 -7.79
CA ASP A 182 -9.89 5.02 -7.90
C ASP A 182 -10.67 5.71 -6.77
N ARG A 183 -9.97 6.24 -5.74
CA ARG A 183 -10.53 6.90 -4.57
C ARG A 183 -11.49 6.03 -3.76
N ASP A 184 -11.26 4.74 -3.72
CA ASP A 184 -11.98 3.76 -2.89
C ASP A 184 -11.20 3.33 -1.65
N LYS A 185 -9.90 3.67 -1.56
CA LYS A 185 -9.02 3.41 -0.41
C LYS A 185 -8.38 4.72 0.04
N PHE A 186 -8.55 5.04 1.31
CA PHE A 186 -8.05 6.25 1.94
C PHE A 186 -7.00 5.94 2.99
N THR A 187 -6.09 6.87 3.22
CA THR A 187 -5.14 6.77 4.33
C THR A 187 -5.89 6.68 5.65
N GLU A 188 -5.56 5.66 6.43
CA GLU A 188 -6.19 5.33 7.73
C GLU A 188 -5.16 5.45 8.85
N HIS A 189 -5.58 6.04 9.96
CA HIS A 189 -4.84 6.11 11.21
C HIS A 189 -5.72 5.56 12.32
N GLY A 190 -5.25 4.56 13.05
CA GLY A 190 -6.05 3.95 14.09
C GLY A 190 -5.22 3.35 15.22
N ILE A 191 -5.89 3.13 16.34
CA ILE A 191 -5.41 2.31 17.42
C ILE A 191 -6.07 0.93 17.30
N PHE A 192 -5.33 -0.11 17.61
CA PHE A 192 -5.89 -1.46 17.66
C PHE A 192 -5.75 -2.08 19.03
N GLY A 193 -6.69 -2.97 19.36
CA GLY A 193 -6.61 -3.90 20.48
C GLY A 193 -6.88 -5.31 19.97
N THR A 194 -6.04 -6.26 20.35
CA THR A 194 -6.16 -7.67 19.99
C THR A 194 -6.17 -8.52 21.25
N VAL A 195 -7.14 -9.44 21.36
CA VAL A 195 -7.03 -10.58 22.26
C VAL A 195 -6.69 -11.80 21.44
N PHE A 196 -5.77 -12.62 21.92
CA PHE A 196 -5.29 -13.77 21.16
C PHE A 196 -5.03 -14.98 22.04
N THR A 197 -5.01 -16.14 21.39
CA THR A 197 -4.55 -17.40 21.97
C THR A 197 -3.71 -18.13 20.94
N GLY A 198 -2.77 -18.93 21.39
CA GLY A 198 -1.88 -19.63 20.49
C GLY A 198 -1.21 -20.84 21.14
N ILE A 199 -0.45 -21.52 20.31
CA ILE A 199 0.34 -22.68 20.66
C ILE A 199 1.71 -22.56 19.98
N ASP A 200 2.77 -22.77 20.74
CA ASP A 200 4.13 -22.87 20.22
C ASP A 200 4.63 -24.32 20.34
N PHE A 201 5.25 -24.80 19.28
CA PHE A 201 5.91 -26.10 19.23
C PHE A 201 7.42 -25.90 19.08
N TYR A 202 8.17 -26.31 20.09
CA TYR A 202 9.62 -26.25 20.10
C TYR A 202 10.22 -27.44 19.32
N ILE A 203 10.70 -27.14 18.10
CA ILE A 203 11.29 -28.13 17.21
C ILE A 203 12.66 -28.57 17.74
N TYR A 204 13.44 -27.61 18.14
CA TYR A 204 14.79 -27.80 18.67
C TYR A 204 15.09 -26.70 19.68
N ARG A 205 15.69 -27.03 20.81
CA ARG A 205 16.04 -26.21 21.98
C ARG A 205 15.62 -24.73 21.97
N LYS A 206 15.94 -23.99 20.90
CA LYS A 206 15.73 -22.54 20.77
C LYS A 206 14.83 -22.14 19.58
N LEU A 207 14.51 -23.09 18.69
CA LEU A 207 13.66 -22.85 17.51
C LEU A 207 12.25 -23.37 17.77
N TYR A 208 11.27 -22.53 17.55
CA TYR A 208 9.87 -22.92 17.62
C TYR A 208 9.07 -22.43 16.41
N VAL A 209 7.98 -23.14 16.16
CA VAL A 209 6.91 -22.75 15.22
C VAL A 209 5.62 -22.67 15.99
N GLY A 210 4.87 -21.63 15.80
CA GLY A 210 3.60 -21.42 16.50
C GLY A 210 2.45 -21.10 15.56
N ALA A 211 1.25 -21.32 16.08
CA ALA A 211 0.01 -20.87 15.49
C ALA A 211 -0.74 -19.99 16.49
N GLU A 212 -1.27 -18.87 16.02
CA GLU A 212 -1.99 -17.91 16.85
C GLU A 212 -3.29 -17.51 16.18
N LEU A 213 -4.33 -17.34 16.96
CA LEU A 213 -5.62 -16.81 16.54
C LEU A 213 -5.95 -15.59 17.39
N GLY A 214 -6.05 -14.44 16.73
CA GLY A 214 -6.41 -13.17 17.35
C GLY A 214 -7.78 -12.67 16.91
N LEU A 215 -8.45 -11.96 17.80
CA LEU A 215 -9.61 -11.12 17.51
C LEU A 215 -9.17 -9.67 17.71
N THR A 216 -9.16 -8.90 16.63
CA THR A 216 -8.68 -7.51 16.63
C THR A 216 -9.81 -6.54 16.41
N VAL A 217 -9.84 -5.50 17.23
CA VAL A 217 -10.65 -4.30 17.03
C VAL A 217 -9.71 -3.17 16.66
N ASN A 218 -9.96 -2.53 15.54
CA ASN A 218 -9.25 -1.34 15.08
C ASN A 218 -10.22 -0.17 14.99
N ALA A 219 -9.93 0.94 15.66
CA ALA A 219 -10.71 2.16 15.63
C ALA A 219 -9.81 3.34 15.23
N GLY A 220 -10.31 4.18 14.35
CA GLY A 220 -9.51 5.28 13.83
C GLY A 220 -10.27 6.21 12.91
N THR A 221 -9.50 6.99 12.17
CA THR A 221 -10.00 7.97 11.21
C THR A 221 -9.31 7.81 9.87
N THR A 222 -9.99 8.19 8.79
CA THR A 222 -9.41 8.38 7.48
C THR A 222 -8.90 9.81 7.34
N SER A 223 -7.81 10.00 6.61
CA SER A 223 -7.33 11.33 6.26
C SER A 223 -8.11 11.88 5.06
N ASN A 224 -8.25 13.19 5.02
CA ASN A 224 -8.78 13.87 3.83
C ASN A 224 -7.90 13.52 2.62
N ALA A 225 -8.54 13.12 1.54
CA ALA A 225 -7.88 12.87 0.28
C ALA A 225 -7.85 14.14 -0.57
N SER A 226 -6.76 14.34 -1.26
CA SER A 226 -6.64 15.42 -2.24
C SER A 226 -5.99 14.89 -3.52
N TRP A 227 -6.18 15.59 -4.61
CA TRP A 227 -5.52 15.30 -5.86
C TRP A 227 -5.21 16.58 -6.63
N THR A 228 -4.14 16.52 -7.41
CA THR A 228 -3.78 17.56 -8.36
C THR A 228 -3.80 17.00 -9.76
N ARG A 229 -4.15 17.82 -10.75
CA ARG A 229 -4.10 17.49 -12.17
C ARG A 229 -3.29 18.54 -12.88
N ASN A 230 -2.35 18.08 -13.70
CA ASN A 230 -1.70 18.91 -14.69
C ASN A 230 -2.08 18.41 -16.09
N LYS A 231 -2.57 19.30 -16.93
CA LYS A 231 -2.96 19.01 -18.30
C LYS A 231 -2.21 19.90 -19.26
N THR A 232 -1.65 19.30 -20.31
CA THR A 232 -1.10 20.01 -21.47
C THR A 232 -1.86 19.61 -22.70
N HIS A 233 -2.17 20.60 -23.52
CA HIS A 233 -2.85 20.43 -24.81
C HIS A 233 -2.04 21.10 -25.91
N ARG A 234 -1.88 20.40 -27.03
CA ARG A 234 -1.24 20.94 -28.21
C ARG A 234 -2.00 20.52 -29.46
N SER A 235 -2.34 21.47 -30.28
CA SER A 235 -2.99 21.26 -31.58
C SER A 235 -2.18 21.91 -32.70
N VAL A 236 -1.95 21.18 -33.80
CA VAL A 236 -1.17 21.61 -34.94
C VAL A 236 -1.96 21.34 -36.22
N VAL A 237 -2.15 22.36 -37.06
CA VAL A 237 -2.75 22.26 -38.37
C VAL A 237 -1.72 22.52 -39.45
N GLY A 238 -1.36 21.46 -40.19
CA GLY A 238 -0.25 21.54 -41.15
C GLY A 238 1.07 21.79 -40.47
N ALA A 239 1.69 22.96 -40.67
CA ALA A 239 2.92 23.39 -39.98
C ALA A 239 2.66 24.44 -38.88
N ASN A 240 1.42 24.86 -38.69
CA ASN A 240 1.06 25.94 -37.77
C ASN A 240 0.49 25.37 -36.48
N GLU A 241 1.03 25.79 -35.36
CA GLU A 241 0.49 25.52 -34.03
C GLU A 241 -0.73 26.44 -33.83
N THR A 242 -1.89 25.83 -33.54
CA THR A 242 -3.16 26.55 -33.41
C THR A 242 -3.61 26.70 -31.99
N GLU A 243 -3.23 25.73 -31.13
CA GLU A 243 -3.49 25.75 -29.69
C GLU A 243 -2.33 25.13 -28.96
N ASN A 244 -1.91 25.77 -27.87
CA ASN A 244 -0.89 25.24 -26.95
C ASN A 244 -1.12 25.86 -25.55
N TRP A 245 -1.63 25.07 -24.64
CA TRP A 245 -1.92 25.55 -23.29
C TRP A 245 -1.60 24.49 -22.21
N THR A 246 -1.37 24.95 -21.01
CA THR A 246 -1.20 24.16 -19.81
C THR A 246 -2.16 24.60 -18.74
N GLU A 247 -2.69 23.65 -17.98
CA GLU A 247 -3.60 23.87 -16.86
C GLU A 247 -3.16 23.06 -15.66
N SER A 248 -3.16 23.67 -14.47
CA SER A 248 -2.99 23.00 -13.20
C SER A 248 -4.24 23.18 -12.36
N PHE A 249 -4.70 22.11 -11.77
CA PHE A 249 -5.89 22.05 -10.93
C PHE A 249 -5.57 21.33 -9.61
N SER A 250 -6.15 21.81 -8.52
CA SER A 250 -6.12 21.15 -7.22
C SER A 250 -7.53 20.93 -6.73
N SER A 251 -7.83 19.75 -6.17
CA SER A 251 -9.11 19.46 -5.54
C SER A 251 -9.42 20.35 -4.32
N GLU A 252 -8.41 20.99 -3.75
CA GLU A 252 -8.57 21.88 -2.58
C GLU A 252 -8.80 23.35 -2.97
N THR A 253 -8.22 23.80 -4.08
CA THR A 253 -8.19 25.22 -4.47
C THR A 253 -8.74 25.51 -5.85
N GLY A 254 -9.17 24.49 -6.60
CA GLY A 254 -9.62 24.62 -7.98
C GLY A 254 -8.46 24.82 -8.97
N ILE A 255 -8.70 25.58 -10.03
CA ILE A 255 -7.68 25.89 -11.05
C ILE A 255 -6.63 26.82 -10.40
N THR A 256 -5.41 26.33 -10.26
CA THR A 256 -4.31 27.07 -9.67
C THR A 256 -3.48 27.83 -10.70
N ASN A 257 -3.44 27.34 -11.92
CA ASN A 257 -2.70 27.97 -13.01
C ASN A 257 -3.28 27.56 -14.38
N TYR A 258 -3.41 28.51 -15.28
CA TYR A 258 -3.70 28.29 -16.71
C TYR A 258 -2.79 29.19 -17.54
N VAL A 259 -2.07 28.62 -18.47
CA VAL A 259 -1.19 29.37 -19.39
C VAL A 259 -1.54 28.96 -20.81
N ASP A 260 -2.01 29.92 -21.61
CA ASP A 260 -2.11 29.78 -23.05
C ASP A 260 -0.76 30.25 -23.66
N ASN A 261 0.01 29.28 -24.14
CA ASN A 261 1.37 29.52 -24.64
C ASN A 261 1.40 30.31 -25.96
N LEU A 262 0.28 30.41 -26.69
CA LEU A 262 0.19 31.16 -27.94
C LEU A 262 -0.23 32.60 -27.70
N ASN A 263 -1.13 32.85 -26.75
CA ASN A 263 -1.78 34.16 -26.59
C ASN A 263 -1.43 34.85 -25.24
N ASN A 264 -0.65 34.21 -24.39
CA ASN A 264 -0.26 34.71 -23.07
C ASN A 264 -1.46 35.12 -22.18
N ASN A 265 -2.58 34.45 -22.33
CA ASN A 265 -3.86 34.78 -21.69
C ASN A 265 -4.10 33.87 -20.48
N ASN A 266 -4.04 34.43 -19.28
CA ASN A 266 -4.18 33.72 -18.00
C ASN A 266 -5.60 33.85 -17.44
N ASN A 267 -6.63 33.51 -18.21
CA ASN A 267 -7.99 33.79 -17.74
C ASN A 267 -8.91 32.56 -17.86
N ARG A 268 -8.97 31.74 -16.77
CA ARG A 268 -10.07 30.79 -16.54
C ARG A 268 -10.56 30.85 -15.12
N GLN A 269 -11.89 30.80 -14.96
CA GLN A 269 -12.56 30.73 -13.68
C GLN A 269 -12.41 29.33 -13.07
N SER A 270 -12.35 29.30 -11.73
CA SER A 270 -12.33 28.05 -10.96
C SER A 270 -13.57 27.19 -11.27
N ALA A 271 -13.34 25.93 -11.60
CA ALA A 271 -14.39 24.91 -11.60
C ALA A 271 -14.68 24.45 -10.17
N ASP A 272 -15.86 23.92 -9.93
CA ASP A 272 -16.24 23.32 -8.66
C ASP A 272 -15.24 22.23 -8.26
N TYR A 273 -14.76 22.28 -7.04
CA TYR A 273 -13.85 21.31 -6.46
C TYR A 273 -14.54 20.55 -5.33
N ALA A 274 -14.24 19.28 -5.21
CA ALA A 274 -14.77 18.43 -4.15
C ALA A 274 -13.64 18.06 -3.20
N THR A 275 -13.81 18.40 -1.94
CA THR A 275 -12.96 17.88 -0.86
C THR A 275 -13.62 16.63 -0.27
N ASP A 276 -12.85 15.57 -0.13
CA ASP A 276 -13.30 14.40 0.60
C ASP A 276 -13.15 14.66 2.10
N SER A 277 -14.22 14.43 2.86
CA SER A 277 -14.21 14.56 4.31
C SER A 277 -13.53 13.35 4.97
N SER A 278 -12.92 13.59 6.14
CA SER A 278 -12.44 12.51 6.99
C SER A 278 -13.60 11.79 7.66
N ASP A 279 -13.54 10.46 7.68
CA ASP A 279 -14.52 9.60 8.35
C ASP A 279 -13.87 8.83 9.50
N SER A 280 -14.67 8.54 10.54
CA SER A 280 -14.27 7.64 11.62
C SER A 280 -14.71 6.21 11.30
N PHE A 281 -13.91 5.24 11.70
CA PHE A 281 -14.23 3.83 11.49
C PHE A 281 -13.97 2.99 12.74
N ILE A 282 -14.71 1.87 12.83
CA ILE A 282 -14.41 0.76 13.73
C ILE A 282 -14.46 -0.51 12.88
N LYS A 283 -13.39 -1.30 12.92
CA LYS A 283 -13.26 -2.57 12.18
C LYS A 283 -12.96 -3.70 13.17
N VAL A 284 -13.66 -4.81 13.05
CA VAL A 284 -13.42 -6.03 13.83
C VAL A 284 -13.10 -7.16 12.88
N TYR A 285 -12.01 -7.87 13.13
CA TYR A 285 -11.57 -8.97 12.27
C TYR A 285 -10.77 -10.02 13.04
N VAL A 286 -10.76 -11.22 12.48
CA VAL A 286 -9.99 -12.34 13.00
C VAL A 286 -8.62 -12.35 12.32
N GLU A 287 -7.55 -12.45 13.09
CA GLU A 287 -6.16 -12.51 12.63
C GLU A 287 -5.55 -13.89 12.93
N PRO A 288 -5.67 -14.88 12.05
CA PRO A 288 -4.87 -16.09 12.18
C PRO A 288 -3.43 -15.79 11.77
N ALA A 289 -2.46 -16.35 12.50
CA ALA A 289 -1.07 -16.17 12.23
C ALA A 289 -0.26 -17.45 12.42
N ILE A 290 0.77 -17.61 11.60
CA ILE A 290 1.86 -18.55 11.81
C ILE A 290 3.06 -17.75 12.32
N ARG A 291 3.78 -18.34 13.27
CA ARG A 291 4.94 -17.75 13.93
C ARG A 291 6.14 -18.67 13.79
N ILE A 292 7.30 -18.12 13.53
CA ILE A 292 8.58 -18.83 13.57
C ILE A 292 9.50 -17.97 14.41
N GLY A 293 10.01 -18.52 15.49
CA GLY A 293 10.79 -17.77 16.44
C GLY A 293 12.03 -18.50 16.92
N TRP A 294 12.95 -17.67 17.41
CA TRP A 294 14.21 -18.11 18.01
C TRP A 294 14.36 -17.50 19.40
N MET A 295 14.79 -18.33 20.33
CA MET A 295 15.03 -17.99 21.73
C MET A 295 16.52 -17.72 21.97
N PHE A 296 16.84 -16.69 22.72
CA PHE A 296 18.22 -16.29 23.03
C PHE A 296 18.60 -16.55 24.50
#